data_e3616f634d0790012eed1fe92a0fb509
#
_entry.id   e3616f634d0790012eed1fe92a0fb509
#
_cell.length_a   1.000
_cell.length_b   1.000
_cell.length_c   1.000
_cell.angle_alpha   90.00
_cell.angle_beta   90.00
_cell.angle_gamma   90.00
#
_symmetry.space_group_name_H-M   'P 1'
#
loop_
_entity.id
_entity.type
_entity.pdbx_description
1 polymer ?
#
loop_
_entity_poly.entity_id
_entity_poly.type
_entity_poly.pdbx_seq_one_letter_code
_entity_poly.pdbx_strand_id
1 'polypeptide(L)'
;MEYGHSRETVKRSDLAGWAEYGYCASHSRFFWGLRLHLVCTLQSLPIAFVLTGAKADEREPLLDLLAAECELLRERSRQTLIGDKNYFGRGFERELSEHEAQLLRPARKGERERPGAALFEPLRQVIESINETFKGQLDLERHRGRTPGGVIARLMQRILALTASIWHNEATGQTVLCSPSAYGH
;
A
#
# COMPACT_ATOMS: atom_id res chain seq x y z
N MET A 1 -11.39 6.42 -4.22
CA MET A 1 -12.00 5.83 -5.45
C MET A 1 -13.37 6.44 -5.64
N GLU A 2 -13.59 7.26 -6.67
CA GLU A 2 -14.93 7.73 -7.02
C GLU A 2 -15.51 6.79 -8.07
N TYR A 3 -16.61 6.14 -7.74
CA TYR A 3 -17.33 5.25 -8.64
C TYR A 3 -18.30 6.08 -9.49
N GLY A 4 -18.30 5.88 -10.81
CA GLY A 4 -19.40 6.34 -11.68
C GLY A 4 -19.19 7.65 -12.42
N HIS A 5 -17.96 8.11 -12.66
CA HIS A 5 -17.76 9.25 -13.56
C HIS A 5 -17.99 8.88 -15.03
N SER A 6 -18.74 9.74 -15.74
CA SER A 6 -18.86 9.62 -17.18
C SER A 6 -17.50 9.79 -17.87
N ARG A 7 -17.30 9.17 -19.04
CA ARG A 7 -16.03 9.32 -19.79
C ARG A 7 -15.67 10.78 -20.10
N GLU A 8 -16.65 11.65 -20.24
CA GLU A 8 -16.44 13.09 -20.47
C GLU A 8 -15.97 13.81 -19.23
N THR A 9 -16.49 13.47 -18.04
CA THR A 9 -16.03 14.02 -16.76
C THR A 9 -14.58 13.65 -16.50
N VAL A 10 -14.19 12.42 -16.79
CA VAL A 10 -12.82 11.94 -16.65
C VAL A 10 -11.84 12.73 -17.54
N LYS A 11 -12.19 13.02 -18.79
CA LYS A 11 -11.34 13.78 -19.71
C LYS A 11 -11.08 15.21 -19.28
N ARG A 12 -11.99 15.80 -18.51
CA ARG A 12 -11.89 17.18 -17.98
C ARG A 12 -11.26 17.26 -16.60
N SER A 13 -10.90 16.14 -16.00
CA SER A 13 -10.26 16.08 -14.70
C SER A 13 -8.79 16.46 -14.80
N ASP A 14 -8.28 17.24 -13.86
CA ASP A 14 -6.83 17.51 -13.70
C ASP A 14 -6.03 16.25 -13.39
N LEU A 15 -6.69 15.14 -13.07
CA LEU A 15 -6.09 13.82 -12.88
C LEU A 15 -6.04 13.01 -14.17
N ALA A 16 -6.56 13.54 -15.29
CA ALA A 16 -6.51 12.87 -16.58
C ALA A 16 -5.04 12.63 -17.00
N GLY A 17 -4.74 11.41 -17.45
CA GLY A 17 -3.37 11.00 -17.78
C GLY A 17 -2.56 10.43 -16.60
N TRP A 18 -3.01 10.63 -15.35
CA TRP A 18 -2.44 9.97 -14.17
C TRP A 18 -3.41 8.93 -13.61
N ALA A 19 -4.65 9.31 -13.35
CA ALA A 19 -5.70 8.35 -12.96
C ALA A 19 -6.19 7.54 -14.15
N GLU A 20 -6.46 6.27 -13.92
CA GLU A 20 -6.84 5.30 -14.94
C GLU A 20 -8.06 4.49 -14.52
N TYR A 21 -8.69 3.82 -15.49
CA TYR A 21 -9.71 2.81 -15.21
C TYR A 21 -9.04 1.52 -14.74
N GLY A 22 -9.43 1.02 -13.58
CA GLY A 22 -9.01 -0.25 -13.02
C GLY A 22 -10.19 -1.12 -12.64
N TYR A 23 -9.90 -2.37 -12.29
CA TYR A 23 -10.88 -3.33 -11.78
C TYR A 23 -10.48 -3.78 -10.38
N CYS A 24 -11.40 -3.65 -9.44
CA CYS A 24 -11.24 -4.15 -8.08
C CYS A 24 -11.90 -5.52 -7.96
N ALA A 25 -11.09 -6.59 -7.95
CA ALA A 25 -11.59 -7.97 -7.93
C ALA A 25 -12.36 -8.30 -6.64
N SER A 26 -11.95 -7.78 -5.49
CA SER A 26 -12.61 -8.01 -4.19
C SER A 26 -14.03 -7.45 -4.13
N HIS A 27 -14.33 -6.41 -4.89
CA HIS A 27 -15.64 -5.78 -4.96
C HIS A 27 -16.33 -5.99 -6.31
N SER A 28 -15.72 -6.71 -7.24
CA SER A 28 -16.22 -6.95 -8.60
C SER A 28 -16.66 -5.66 -9.33
N ARG A 29 -15.88 -4.58 -9.17
CA ARG A 29 -16.23 -3.25 -9.68
C ARG A 29 -15.12 -2.60 -10.47
N PHE A 30 -15.50 -1.91 -11.53
CA PHE A 30 -14.62 -0.97 -12.21
C PHE A 30 -14.59 0.36 -11.46
N PHE A 31 -13.42 0.97 -11.41
CA PHE A 31 -13.24 2.31 -10.85
C PHE A 31 -12.31 3.12 -11.76
N TRP A 32 -12.40 4.43 -11.66
CA TRP A 32 -11.42 5.34 -12.23
C TRP A 32 -10.67 6.01 -11.08
N GLY A 33 -9.36 5.98 -11.10
CA GLY A 33 -8.57 6.53 -10.02
C GLY A 33 -7.13 6.11 -10.02
N LEU A 34 -6.52 6.22 -8.86
CA LEU A 34 -5.13 5.88 -8.58
C LEU A 34 -5.07 4.64 -7.67
N ARG A 35 -3.92 3.99 -7.69
CA ARG A 35 -3.57 2.91 -6.77
C ARG A 35 -2.48 3.40 -5.82
N LEU A 36 -2.71 3.22 -4.53
CA LEU A 36 -1.70 3.43 -3.50
C LEU A 36 -0.93 2.14 -3.29
N HIS A 37 0.38 2.20 -3.46
CA HIS A 37 1.33 1.18 -3.01
C HIS A 37 1.97 1.70 -1.73
N LEU A 38 1.86 0.94 -0.66
CA LEU A 38 2.29 1.34 0.67
C LEU A 38 3.18 0.27 1.28
N VAL A 39 4.34 0.66 1.76
CA VAL A 39 5.23 -0.20 2.56
C VAL A 39 5.09 0.19 4.02
N CYS A 40 4.84 -0.80 4.87
CA CYS A 40 4.69 -0.62 6.30
C CYS A 40 5.58 -1.59 7.07
N THR A 41 5.95 -1.23 8.29
CA THR A 41 6.54 -2.16 9.24
C THR A 41 5.50 -3.18 9.75
N LEU A 42 5.94 -4.22 10.46
CA LEU A 42 5.05 -5.17 11.13
C LEU A 42 4.21 -4.52 12.24
N GLN A 43 4.65 -3.39 12.76
CA GLN A 43 3.90 -2.55 13.71
C GLN A 43 2.93 -1.60 13.00
N SER A 44 2.71 -1.80 11.70
CA SER A 44 1.79 -0.99 10.87
C SER A 44 2.24 0.44 10.58
N LEU A 45 3.50 0.80 10.90
CA LEU A 45 4.02 2.13 10.63
C LEU A 45 4.28 2.28 9.12
N PRO A 46 3.63 3.24 8.43
CA PRO A 46 3.95 3.57 7.04
C PRO A 46 5.37 4.13 6.92
N ILE A 47 6.18 3.55 6.06
CA ILE A 47 7.58 3.96 5.84
C ILE A 47 7.84 4.51 4.45
N ALA A 48 7.11 4.03 3.45
CA ALA A 48 7.23 4.53 2.09
C ALA A 48 5.94 4.30 1.30
N PHE A 49 5.67 5.14 0.31
CA PHE A 49 4.52 4.97 -0.56
C PHE A 49 4.75 5.53 -1.96
N VAL A 50 3.99 5.02 -2.91
CA VAL A 50 3.90 5.56 -4.26
C VAL A 50 2.47 5.49 -4.78
N LEU A 51 2.07 6.48 -5.57
CA LEU A 51 0.79 6.53 -6.27
C LEU A 51 1.00 6.28 -7.75
N THR A 52 0.23 5.36 -8.31
CA THR A 52 0.25 5.04 -9.74
C THR A 52 -1.14 5.07 -10.33
N GLY A 53 -1.22 5.02 -11.65
CA GLY A 53 -2.49 4.71 -12.33
C GLY A 53 -3.02 3.33 -11.92
N ALA A 54 -4.31 3.13 -12.07
CA ALA A 54 -4.97 1.90 -11.61
C ALA A 54 -4.53 0.62 -12.33
N LYS A 55 -3.90 0.74 -13.49
CA LYS A 55 -3.42 -0.39 -14.31
C LYS A 55 -1.96 -0.75 -14.08
N ALA A 56 -1.21 0.05 -13.32
CA ALA A 56 0.20 -0.21 -13.08
C ALA A 56 0.41 -1.62 -12.51
N ASP A 57 1.45 -2.29 -12.97
CA ASP A 57 1.93 -3.55 -12.39
C ASP A 57 2.46 -3.26 -10.99
N GLU A 58 2.04 -4.02 -10.00
CA GLU A 58 2.39 -3.78 -8.60
C GLU A 58 3.90 -3.95 -8.31
N ARG A 59 4.61 -4.66 -9.17
CA ARG A 59 6.05 -4.98 -9.02
C ARG A 59 6.95 -3.81 -9.38
N GLU A 60 6.67 -3.13 -10.50
CA GLU A 60 7.46 -1.97 -10.94
C GLU A 60 7.45 -0.83 -9.92
N PRO A 61 6.28 -0.35 -9.42
CA PRO A 61 6.25 0.68 -8.39
C PRO A 61 7.00 0.30 -7.10
N LEU A 62 7.01 -0.97 -6.73
CA LEU A 62 7.77 -1.41 -5.57
C LEU A 62 9.27 -1.30 -5.82
N LEU A 63 9.78 -1.72 -6.98
CA LEU A 63 11.19 -1.61 -7.33
C LEU A 63 11.63 -0.15 -7.42
N ASP A 64 10.83 0.70 -8.05
CA ASP A 64 11.06 2.15 -8.13
C ASP A 64 11.13 2.78 -6.73
N LEU A 65 10.21 2.37 -5.83
CA LEU A 65 10.19 2.83 -4.45
C LEU A 65 11.46 2.43 -3.70
N LEU A 66 11.89 1.18 -3.84
CA LEU A 66 13.11 0.67 -3.19
C LEU A 66 14.37 1.33 -3.75
N ALA A 67 14.40 1.64 -5.04
CA ALA A 67 15.51 2.36 -5.68
C ALA A 67 15.58 3.82 -5.21
N ALA A 68 14.43 4.49 -5.08
CA ALA A 68 14.34 5.86 -4.58
C ALA A 68 14.71 5.98 -3.09
N GLU A 69 14.27 5.01 -2.29
CA GLU A 69 14.46 4.97 -0.84
C GLU A 69 15.52 3.94 -0.44
N CYS A 70 16.66 3.96 -1.14
CA CYS A 70 17.72 2.96 -0.96
C CYS A 70 18.25 2.90 0.49
N GLU A 71 18.16 3.97 1.27
CA GLU A 71 18.56 3.99 2.67
C GLU A 71 17.69 3.09 3.56
N LEU A 72 16.40 2.92 3.23
CA LEU A 72 15.50 2.00 3.95
C LEU A 72 16.04 0.57 4.00
N LEU A 73 16.72 0.14 2.93
CA LEU A 73 17.30 -1.19 2.84
C LEU A 73 18.76 -1.25 3.32
N ARG A 74 19.53 -0.16 3.18
CA ARG A 74 20.95 -0.10 3.59
C ARG A 74 21.14 -0.18 5.10
N GLU A 75 20.29 0.49 5.85
CA GLU A 75 20.38 0.49 7.32
C GLU A 75 20.03 -0.87 7.94
N ARG A 76 19.37 -1.74 7.19
CA ARG A 76 18.90 -3.05 7.65
C ARG A 76 19.07 -4.09 6.54
N SER A 77 20.28 -4.58 6.36
CA SER A 77 20.57 -5.64 5.38
C SER A 77 19.69 -6.88 5.60
N ARG A 78 19.32 -7.56 4.51
CA ARG A 78 18.53 -8.80 4.49
C ARG A 78 17.10 -8.67 5.01
N GLN A 79 16.44 -7.56 4.66
CA GLN A 79 15.03 -7.41 5.01
C GLN A 79 14.14 -8.41 4.26
N THR A 80 13.08 -8.85 4.93
CA THR A 80 12.03 -9.65 4.31
C THR A 80 10.83 -8.76 4.01
N LEU A 81 10.54 -8.58 2.72
CA LEU A 81 9.32 -7.95 2.24
C LEU A 81 8.19 -8.97 2.18
N ILE A 82 7.05 -8.62 2.75
CA ILE A 82 5.86 -9.47 2.73
C ILE A 82 4.90 -8.89 1.71
N GLY A 83 4.59 -9.67 0.69
CA GLY A 83 3.69 -9.28 -0.39
C GLY A 83 2.62 -10.33 -0.65
N ASP A 84 1.65 -9.97 -1.47
CA ASP A 84 0.65 -10.92 -1.92
C ASP A 84 1.19 -11.83 -3.06
N LYS A 85 0.36 -12.77 -3.53
CA LYS A 85 0.73 -13.71 -4.60
C LYS A 85 1.01 -13.04 -5.95
N ASN A 86 0.67 -11.75 -6.13
CA ASN A 86 0.89 -11.02 -7.38
C ASN A 86 2.33 -10.51 -7.51
N TYR A 87 3.05 -10.40 -6.40
CA TYR A 87 4.47 -10.11 -6.40
C TYR A 87 5.29 -11.34 -6.77
N PHE A 88 5.27 -11.74 -8.04
CA PHE A 88 5.94 -12.92 -8.56
C PHE A 88 6.77 -12.60 -9.80
N GLY A 89 7.75 -13.46 -10.10
CA GLY A 89 8.55 -13.40 -11.32
C GLY A 89 10.03 -13.53 -11.02
N ARG A 90 10.74 -14.36 -11.82
CA ARG A 90 12.17 -14.60 -11.61
C ARG A 90 13.01 -13.33 -11.74
N GLY A 91 12.64 -12.45 -12.68
CA GLY A 91 13.32 -11.17 -12.87
C GLY A 91 13.12 -10.28 -11.65
N PHE A 92 11.89 -10.11 -11.22
CA PHE A 92 11.51 -9.31 -10.05
C PHE A 92 12.18 -9.82 -8.75
N GLU A 93 12.12 -11.14 -8.48
CA GLU A 93 12.73 -11.72 -7.28
C GLU A 93 14.26 -11.62 -7.31
N ARG A 94 14.89 -11.65 -8.50
CA ARG A 94 16.33 -11.41 -8.64
C ARG A 94 16.68 -9.96 -8.33
N GLU A 95 15.94 -9.01 -8.87
CA GLU A 95 16.16 -7.58 -8.66
C GLU A 95 15.97 -7.19 -7.18
N LEU A 96 14.97 -7.76 -6.50
CA LEU A 96 14.84 -7.65 -5.04
C LEU A 96 16.09 -8.17 -4.31
N SER A 97 16.66 -9.29 -4.77
CA SER A 97 17.87 -9.86 -4.17
C SER A 97 19.10 -8.97 -4.37
N GLU A 98 19.17 -8.24 -5.49
CA GLU A 98 20.21 -7.23 -5.75
C GLU A 98 20.10 -6.04 -4.77
N HIS A 99 18.89 -5.75 -4.28
CA HIS A 99 18.63 -4.80 -3.19
C HIS A 99 18.75 -5.42 -1.79
N GLU A 100 19.35 -6.63 -1.66
CA GLU A 100 19.46 -7.37 -0.40
C GLU A 100 18.13 -7.64 0.31
N ALA A 101 17.03 -7.63 -0.41
CA ALA A 101 15.69 -7.90 0.09
C ALA A 101 15.21 -9.30 -0.32
N GLN A 102 14.52 -9.99 0.58
CA GLN A 102 13.87 -11.26 0.33
C GLN A 102 12.36 -11.07 0.25
N LEU A 103 11.70 -11.84 -0.62
CA LEU A 103 10.26 -11.80 -0.77
C LEU A 103 9.60 -13.00 -0.09
N LEU A 104 8.75 -12.74 0.89
CA LEU A 104 7.81 -13.69 1.46
C LEU A 104 6.42 -13.45 0.86
N ARG A 105 5.92 -14.43 0.12
CA ARG A 105 4.58 -14.41 -0.49
C ARG A 105 3.95 -15.79 -0.51
N PRO A 106 2.63 -15.90 -0.62
CA PRO A 106 1.98 -17.19 -0.81
C PRO A 106 2.38 -17.83 -2.15
N ALA A 107 2.37 -19.15 -2.20
CA ALA A 107 2.50 -19.87 -3.45
C ALA A 107 1.31 -19.60 -4.37
N ARG A 108 1.56 -19.54 -5.67
CA ARG A 108 0.52 -19.45 -6.70
C ARG A 108 -0.03 -20.86 -6.99
N LYS A 109 -1.19 -20.91 -7.62
CA LYS A 109 -1.77 -22.18 -8.06
C LYS A 109 -0.78 -22.91 -8.97
N GLY A 110 -0.40 -24.14 -8.57
CA GLY A 110 0.57 -24.97 -9.30
C GLY A 110 2.05 -24.70 -8.95
N GLU A 111 2.35 -23.75 -8.07
CA GLU A 111 3.69 -23.53 -7.50
C GLU A 111 3.88 -24.41 -6.26
N ARG A 112 5.11 -24.87 -6.02
CA ARG A 112 5.45 -25.58 -4.77
C ARG A 112 5.30 -24.62 -3.60
N GLU A 113 4.94 -25.17 -2.44
CA GLU A 113 4.89 -24.40 -1.19
C GLU A 113 6.22 -23.67 -0.95
N ARG A 114 6.13 -22.39 -0.61
CA ARG A 114 7.29 -21.53 -0.39
C ARG A 114 7.73 -21.57 1.07
N PRO A 115 9.04 -21.43 1.35
CA PRO A 115 9.51 -21.29 2.72
C PRO A 115 8.80 -20.13 3.43
N GLY A 116 8.39 -20.35 4.68
CA GLY A 116 7.72 -19.32 5.48
C GLY A 116 6.20 -19.19 5.25
N ALA A 117 5.59 -20.08 4.45
CA ALA A 117 4.15 -20.02 4.17
C ALA A 117 3.29 -20.00 5.44
N ALA A 118 3.67 -20.70 6.49
CA ALA A 118 2.96 -20.71 7.78
C ALA A 118 2.97 -19.35 8.50
N LEU A 119 3.93 -18.48 8.21
CA LEU A 119 4.02 -17.14 8.79
C LEU A 119 3.15 -16.12 8.05
N PHE A 120 2.68 -16.44 6.84
CA PHE A 120 2.01 -15.49 5.98
C PHE A 120 0.63 -15.06 6.51
N GLU A 121 -0.17 -15.97 7.03
CA GLU A 121 -1.53 -15.67 7.49
C GLU A 121 -1.58 -14.60 8.60
N PRO A 122 -0.82 -14.71 9.71
CA PRO A 122 -0.82 -13.66 10.72
C PRO A 122 -0.26 -12.32 10.19
N LEU A 123 0.73 -12.36 9.29
CA LEU A 123 1.32 -11.15 8.71
C LEU A 123 0.37 -10.45 7.72
N ARG A 124 -0.45 -11.22 7.02
CA ARG A 124 -1.48 -10.68 6.14
C ARG A 124 -2.52 -9.87 6.90
N GLN A 125 -2.90 -10.28 8.10
CA GLN A 125 -3.85 -9.55 8.95
C GLN A 125 -3.37 -8.13 9.27
N VAL A 126 -2.06 -7.92 9.42
CA VAL A 126 -1.49 -6.58 9.63
C VAL A 126 -1.79 -5.67 8.43
N ILE A 127 -1.53 -6.15 7.21
CA ILE A 127 -1.79 -5.39 5.98
C ILE A 127 -3.29 -5.11 5.79
N GLU A 128 -4.14 -6.09 6.08
CA GLU A 128 -5.59 -5.93 6.00
C GLU A 128 -6.09 -4.89 7.00
N SER A 129 -5.61 -4.90 8.23
CA SER A 129 -5.94 -3.91 9.27
C SER A 129 -5.55 -2.49 8.86
N ILE A 130 -4.35 -2.31 8.28
CA ILE A 130 -3.91 -1.01 7.75
C ILE A 130 -4.87 -0.53 6.65
N ASN A 131 -5.19 -1.41 5.71
CA ASN A 131 -6.10 -1.07 4.62
C ASN A 131 -7.50 -0.69 5.11
N GLU A 132 -8.02 -1.40 6.11
CA GLU A 132 -9.31 -1.07 6.74
C GLU A 132 -9.28 0.28 7.45
N THR A 133 -8.20 0.59 8.15
CA THR A 133 -8.02 1.91 8.80
C THR A 133 -8.02 3.02 7.75
N PHE A 134 -7.27 2.89 6.67
CA PHE A 134 -7.25 3.91 5.62
C PHE A 134 -8.60 4.06 4.92
N LYS A 135 -9.30 2.98 4.64
CA LYS A 135 -10.61 3.01 3.96
C LYS A 135 -11.75 3.43 4.88
N GLY A 136 -11.82 2.83 6.06
CA GLY A 136 -12.95 2.99 6.98
C GLY A 136 -12.82 4.24 7.85
N GLN A 137 -11.72 4.39 8.57
CA GLN A 137 -11.56 5.45 9.56
C GLN A 137 -10.98 6.74 8.98
N LEU A 138 -10.06 6.64 8.02
CA LEU A 138 -9.41 7.79 7.41
C LEU A 138 -10.04 8.20 6.06
N ASP A 139 -11.09 7.52 5.63
CA ASP A 139 -11.89 7.83 4.42
C ASP A 139 -11.00 8.09 3.18
N LEU A 140 -9.98 7.23 2.98
CA LEU A 140 -9.01 7.39 1.91
C LEU A 140 -9.67 7.38 0.53
N GLU A 141 -10.70 6.57 0.35
CA GLU A 141 -11.41 6.44 -0.93
C GLU A 141 -12.19 7.70 -1.31
N ARG A 142 -12.52 8.55 -0.33
CA ARG A 142 -13.23 9.83 -0.49
C ARG A 142 -12.35 11.02 -0.14
N HIS A 143 -11.09 10.97 -0.54
CA HIS A 143 -10.11 12.02 -0.22
C HIS A 143 -10.45 13.42 -0.77
N ARG A 144 -11.38 13.54 -1.75
CA ARG A 144 -11.84 14.80 -2.36
C ARG A 144 -10.74 15.65 -3.02
N GLY A 145 -9.57 15.11 -3.26
CA GLY A 145 -8.53 15.76 -4.04
C GLY A 145 -8.91 15.78 -5.51
N ARG A 146 -8.90 16.94 -6.15
CA ARG A 146 -9.26 17.13 -7.56
C ARG A 146 -8.05 17.34 -8.47
N THR A 147 -6.93 17.77 -7.89
CA THR A 147 -5.66 17.97 -8.58
C THR A 147 -4.61 16.99 -8.08
N PRO A 148 -3.52 16.70 -8.82
CA PRO A 148 -2.44 15.83 -8.35
C PRO A 148 -1.89 16.26 -6.98
N GLY A 149 -1.54 17.52 -6.80
CA GLY A 149 -1.06 18.04 -5.52
C GLY A 149 -2.11 17.93 -4.41
N GLY A 150 -3.39 18.14 -4.73
CA GLY A 150 -4.49 17.96 -3.78
C GLY A 150 -4.67 16.51 -3.34
N VAL A 151 -4.51 15.53 -4.24
CA VAL A 151 -4.54 14.10 -3.91
C VAL A 151 -3.39 13.74 -3.00
N ILE A 152 -2.17 14.15 -3.36
CA ILE A 152 -0.96 13.88 -2.56
C ILE A 152 -1.10 14.48 -1.15
N ALA A 153 -1.50 15.74 -1.04
CA ALA A 153 -1.69 16.40 0.26
C ALA A 153 -2.71 15.67 1.14
N ARG A 154 -3.83 15.23 0.55
CA ARG A 154 -4.87 14.48 1.27
C ARG A 154 -4.40 13.09 1.70
N LEU A 155 -3.59 12.41 0.88
CA LEU A 155 -2.97 11.15 1.24
C LEU A 155 -1.96 11.33 2.38
N MET A 156 -1.07 12.32 2.27
CA MET A 156 -0.06 12.61 3.30
C MET A 156 -0.71 12.92 4.65
N GLN A 157 -1.81 13.68 4.68
CA GLN A 157 -2.57 13.94 5.90
C GLN A 157 -3.06 12.65 6.57
N ARG A 158 -3.48 11.65 5.81
CA ARG A 158 -3.95 10.36 6.33
C ARG A 158 -2.81 9.48 6.82
N ILE A 159 -1.72 9.44 6.08
CA ILE A 159 -0.50 8.73 6.49
C ILE A 159 0.01 9.33 7.80
N LEU A 160 0.09 10.65 7.89
CA LEU A 160 0.53 11.36 9.10
C LEU A 160 -0.41 11.08 10.29
N ALA A 161 -1.73 11.08 10.07
CA ALA A 161 -2.70 10.77 11.12
C ALA A 161 -2.50 9.35 11.67
N LEU A 162 -2.31 8.34 10.80
CA LEU A 162 -2.03 6.98 11.23
C LEU A 162 -0.69 6.89 11.97
N THR A 163 0.36 7.50 11.41
CA THR A 163 1.70 7.52 12.03
C THR A 163 1.67 8.16 13.41
N ALA A 164 0.99 9.31 13.56
CA ALA A 164 0.85 10.00 14.84
C ALA A 164 0.07 9.15 15.87
N SER A 165 -0.96 8.43 15.41
CA SER A 165 -1.73 7.51 16.27
C SER A 165 -0.86 6.36 16.78
N ILE A 166 -0.08 5.72 15.92
CA ILE A 166 0.83 4.63 16.29
C ILE A 166 1.87 5.13 17.28
N TRP A 167 2.51 6.26 16.98
CA TRP A 167 3.52 6.86 17.85
C TRP A 167 2.96 7.23 19.23
N HIS A 168 1.77 7.81 19.29
CA HIS A 168 1.14 8.15 20.57
C HIS A 168 0.83 6.90 21.39
N ASN A 169 0.27 5.86 20.79
CA ASN A 169 -0.03 4.61 21.48
C ASN A 169 1.24 3.99 22.05
N GLU A 170 2.33 3.98 21.29
CA GLU A 170 3.63 3.50 21.76
C GLU A 170 4.14 4.36 22.91
N ALA A 171 4.11 5.68 22.79
CA ALA A 171 4.60 6.61 23.81
C ALA A 171 3.78 6.55 25.11
N THR A 172 2.50 6.19 25.05
CA THR A 172 1.60 6.09 26.22
C THR A 172 1.45 4.67 26.75
N GLY A 173 2.18 3.70 26.19
CA GLY A 173 2.11 2.28 26.59
C GLY A 173 0.75 1.63 26.31
N GLN A 174 -0.04 2.21 25.42
CA GLN A 174 -1.29 1.62 24.94
C GLN A 174 -1.01 0.51 23.93
N THR A 175 -1.96 -0.42 23.78
CA THR A 175 -1.87 -1.42 22.72
C THR A 175 -1.77 -0.68 21.37
N VAL A 176 -0.73 -0.97 20.60
CA VAL A 176 -0.56 -0.41 19.26
C VAL A 176 -1.62 -1.02 18.36
N LEU A 177 -2.80 -0.42 18.38
CA LEU A 177 -3.86 -0.68 17.42
C LEU A 177 -3.63 0.27 16.24
N CYS A 178 -3.71 -0.27 15.03
CA CYS A 178 -3.63 0.50 13.79
C CYS A 178 -4.91 1.35 13.57
N SER A 179 -5.54 1.80 14.65
CA SER A 179 -6.85 2.42 14.62
C SER A 179 -6.85 3.75 15.35
N PRO A 180 -7.18 4.86 14.68
CA PRO A 180 -7.39 6.15 15.33
C PRO A 180 -8.56 6.17 16.32
N SER A 181 -9.44 5.17 16.32
CA SER A 181 -10.63 5.13 17.21
C SER A 181 -10.30 5.01 18.69
N ALA A 182 -9.06 4.70 19.07
CA ALA A 182 -8.60 4.75 20.46
C ALA A 182 -8.61 6.17 21.07
N TYR A 183 -8.78 7.21 20.24
CA TYR A 183 -8.80 8.63 20.67
C TYR A 183 -10.19 9.21 20.84
N GLY A 184 -11.24 8.41 20.70
CA GLY A 184 -12.64 8.85 20.77
C GLY A 184 -13.24 8.85 22.18
N HIS A 185 -12.44 9.00 23.24
CA HIS A 185 -12.91 9.07 24.64
C HIS A 185 -12.47 10.33 25.31
#